data_366a908908704fba826c7b6f3b4b26c4
#
_entry.id   366a908908704fba826c7b6f3b4b26c4
#
_cell.length_a   1.000
_cell.length_b   1.000
_cell.length_c   1.000
_cell.angle_alpha   90.00
_cell.angle_beta   90.00
_cell.angle_gamma   90.00
#
_symmetry.space_group_name_H-M   'P 1'
#
loop_
_entity.id
_entity.type
_entity.pdbx_description
1 polymer ?
#
loop_
_entity_poly.entity_id
_entity_poly.type
_entity_poly.pdbx_seq_one_letter_code
_entity_poly.pdbx_strand_id
1 'polypeptide(L)'
;MQHKIKGRKLNRTSSHRQAMFANMAAALVMNEQIKTTLPKAKELRPYIEVLITKAKKSDLATRRMLLAKIKDKVATEKLISVLGKRYSERPGGYTRIIKAGFRYGDMASVAYIEFVDRDVNSKGCMTPKVESHNHEE
;
A
#
# COMPACT_ATOMS: atom_id res chain seq x y z
N MET A 1 -21.95 -21.12 11.67
CA MET A 1 -21.22 -21.70 10.52
C MET A 1 -20.87 -20.59 9.55
N GLN A 2 -19.59 -20.43 9.23
CA GLN A 2 -19.14 -19.36 8.29
C GLN A 2 -19.12 -19.89 6.87
N HIS A 3 -20.06 -19.46 6.04
CA HIS A 3 -20.11 -19.82 4.63
C HIS A 3 -19.33 -18.81 3.78
N LYS A 4 -18.02 -19.06 3.53
CA LYS A 4 -17.16 -18.25 2.67
C LYS A 4 -17.04 -16.76 3.09
N ILE A 5 -17.30 -16.44 4.34
CA ILE A 5 -17.11 -15.08 4.87
C ILE A 5 -15.63 -14.84 5.08
N LYS A 6 -15.08 -13.87 4.38
CA LYS A 6 -13.66 -13.51 4.42
C LYS A 6 -13.48 -12.04 4.77
N GLY A 7 -12.49 -11.77 5.62
CA GLY A 7 -12.09 -10.42 5.98
C GLY A 7 -12.86 -9.84 7.17
N ARG A 8 -12.30 -8.77 7.72
CA ARG A 8 -12.89 -8.02 8.83
C ARG A 8 -13.76 -6.89 8.31
N LYS A 9 -14.88 -6.67 8.95
CA LYS A 9 -15.79 -5.57 8.60
C LYS A 9 -15.25 -4.19 9.01
N LEU A 10 -14.42 -4.11 10.05
CA LEU A 10 -13.80 -2.90 10.57
C LEU A 10 -14.82 -1.80 10.94
N ASN A 11 -16.03 -2.21 11.31
CA ASN A 11 -17.15 -1.33 11.66
C ASN A 11 -17.47 -0.28 10.58
N ARG A 12 -17.37 -0.67 9.29
CA ARG A 12 -17.59 0.20 8.13
C ARG A 12 -18.53 -0.45 7.12
N THR A 13 -19.21 0.39 6.34
CA THR A 13 -19.97 -0.05 5.17
C THR A 13 -19.01 -0.59 4.09
N SER A 14 -19.52 -1.39 3.16
CA SER A 14 -18.72 -1.96 2.08
C SER A 14 -18.01 -0.89 1.25
N SER A 15 -18.73 0.16 0.85
CA SER A 15 -18.18 1.27 0.07
C SER A 15 -17.10 2.05 0.84
N HIS A 16 -17.33 2.33 2.12
CA HIS A 16 -16.35 3.01 2.98
C HIS A 16 -15.08 2.15 3.16
N ARG A 17 -15.24 0.86 3.35
CA ARG A 17 -14.11 -0.07 3.48
C ARG A 17 -13.27 -0.15 2.20
N GLN A 18 -13.90 -0.20 1.03
CA GLN A 18 -13.20 -0.17 -0.25
C GLN A 18 -12.42 1.12 -0.45
N ALA A 19 -13.02 2.26 -0.16
CA ALA A 19 -12.34 3.56 -0.24
C ALA A 19 -11.15 3.65 0.73
N MET A 20 -11.31 3.16 1.95
CA MET A 20 -10.24 3.11 2.94
C MET A 20 -9.05 2.28 2.44
N PHE A 21 -9.29 1.08 1.92
CA PHE A 21 -8.21 0.24 1.41
C PHE A 21 -7.55 0.81 0.16
N ALA A 22 -8.30 1.45 -0.73
CA ALA A 22 -7.72 2.13 -1.88
C ALA A 22 -6.77 3.26 -1.44
N ASN A 23 -7.18 4.08 -0.49
CA ASN A 23 -6.35 5.17 0.05
C ASN A 23 -5.12 4.63 0.80
N MET A 24 -5.28 3.59 1.61
CA MET A 24 -4.16 2.96 2.32
C MET A 24 -3.17 2.31 1.36
N ALA A 25 -3.65 1.67 0.30
CA ALA A 25 -2.80 1.07 -0.72
C ALA A 25 -2.00 2.14 -1.46
N ALA A 26 -2.64 3.24 -1.86
CA ALA A 26 -1.96 4.38 -2.47
C ALA A 26 -0.87 4.96 -1.55
N ALA A 27 -1.18 5.18 -0.28
CA ALA A 27 -0.23 5.68 0.70
C ALA A 27 0.94 4.71 0.90
N LEU A 28 0.68 3.41 0.97
CA LEU A 28 1.72 2.38 1.11
C LEU A 28 2.64 2.34 -0.12
N VAL A 29 2.08 2.40 -1.31
CA VAL A 29 2.87 2.42 -2.55
C VAL A 29 3.77 3.65 -2.60
N MET A 30 3.26 4.82 -2.22
CA MET A 30 4.03 6.06 -2.27
C MET A 30 5.13 6.13 -1.23
N ASN A 31 4.85 5.75 0.01
CA ASN A 31 5.78 5.87 1.14
C ASN A 31 6.57 4.59 1.43
N GLU A 32 6.15 3.47 0.88
CA GLU A 32 6.68 2.12 1.09
C GLU A 32 6.64 1.60 2.54
N GLN A 33 6.25 2.43 3.48
CA GLN A 33 5.98 2.07 4.88
C GLN A 33 4.91 3.00 5.44
N ILE A 34 3.88 2.45 6.06
CA ILE A 34 2.86 3.22 6.79
C ILE A 34 2.63 2.63 8.18
N LYS A 35 2.21 3.48 9.11
CA LYS A 35 1.78 3.07 10.45
C LYS A 35 0.26 3.10 10.53
N THR A 36 -0.33 2.01 10.97
CA THR A 36 -1.78 1.87 11.10
C THR A 36 -2.13 0.92 12.24
N THR A 37 -3.40 0.72 12.51
CA THR A 37 -3.82 -0.29 13.49
C THR A 37 -3.54 -1.69 12.96
N LEU A 38 -3.22 -2.62 13.85
CA LEU A 38 -2.87 -3.99 13.49
C LEU A 38 -3.96 -4.72 12.69
N PRO A 39 -5.26 -4.62 13.02
CA PRO A 39 -6.32 -5.22 12.20
C PRO A 39 -6.37 -4.68 10.77
N LYS A 40 -6.20 -3.36 10.60
CA LYS A 40 -6.15 -2.74 9.25
C LYS A 40 -4.95 -3.21 8.46
N ALA A 41 -3.77 -3.30 9.09
CA ALA A 41 -2.57 -3.80 8.44
C ALA A 41 -2.74 -5.25 7.96
N LYS A 42 -3.33 -6.10 8.78
CA LYS A 42 -3.60 -7.50 8.44
C LYS A 42 -4.59 -7.65 7.26
N GLU A 43 -5.58 -6.77 7.16
CA GLU A 43 -6.54 -6.80 6.06
C GLU A 43 -5.99 -6.12 4.79
N LEU A 44 -5.13 -5.12 4.93
CA LEU A 44 -4.46 -4.47 3.80
C LEU A 44 -3.48 -5.41 3.09
N ARG A 45 -2.80 -6.25 3.84
CA ARG A 45 -1.77 -7.16 3.31
C ARG A 45 -2.23 -7.99 2.11
N PRO A 46 -3.30 -8.80 2.20
CA PRO A 46 -3.77 -9.56 1.04
C PRO A 46 -4.23 -8.65 -0.10
N TYR A 47 -4.80 -7.50 0.20
CA TYR A 47 -5.27 -6.55 -0.80
C TYR A 47 -4.12 -6.02 -1.67
N ILE A 48 -3.06 -5.51 -1.05
CA ILE A 48 -1.92 -4.94 -1.78
C ILE A 48 -1.08 -6.02 -2.49
N GLU A 49 -0.96 -7.20 -1.91
CA GLU A 49 -0.18 -8.29 -2.52
C GLU A 49 -0.80 -8.79 -3.83
N VAL A 50 -2.12 -8.84 -3.92
CA VAL A 50 -2.84 -9.13 -5.17
C VAL A 50 -2.54 -8.07 -6.23
N LEU A 51 -2.52 -6.79 -5.84
CA LEU A 51 -2.23 -5.70 -6.76
C LEU A 51 -0.80 -5.76 -7.29
N ILE A 52 0.18 -6.08 -6.45
CA ILE A 52 1.58 -6.25 -6.86
C ILE A 52 1.73 -7.43 -7.84
N THR A 53 1.12 -8.56 -7.52
CA THR A 53 1.15 -9.74 -8.40
C THR A 53 0.59 -9.42 -9.79
N LYS A 54 -0.48 -8.66 -9.87
CA LYS A 54 -1.06 -8.20 -11.14
C LYS A 54 -0.17 -7.17 -11.84
N ALA A 55 0.46 -6.28 -11.09
CA ALA A 55 1.35 -5.25 -11.65
C ALA A 55 2.57 -5.80 -12.38
N LYS A 56 2.99 -7.02 -12.07
CA LYS A 56 4.10 -7.69 -12.77
C LYS A 56 3.87 -7.85 -14.27
N LYS A 57 2.62 -7.93 -14.72
CA LYS A 57 2.29 -8.12 -16.13
C LYS A 57 2.48 -6.88 -17.00
N SER A 58 2.39 -5.69 -16.44
CA SER A 58 2.60 -4.37 -17.09
C SER A 58 1.81 -4.10 -18.37
N ASP A 59 0.74 -4.82 -18.65
CA ASP A 59 -0.09 -4.60 -19.83
C ASP A 59 -1.12 -3.49 -19.62
N LEU A 60 -1.74 -3.03 -20.69
CA LEU A 60 -2.75 -1.97 -20.64
C LEU A 60 -3.98 -2.36 -19.83
N ALA A 61 -4.42 -3.61 -19.93
CA ALA A 61 -5.56 -4.13 -19.17
C ALA A 61 -5.27 -4.11 -17.68
N THR A 62 -4.07 -4.54 -17.28
CA THR A 62 -3.61 -4.49 -15.88
C THR A 62 -3.54 -3.05 -15.37
N ARG A 63 -3.00 -2.12 -16.15
CA ARG A 63 -2.94 -0.69 -15.80
C ARG A 63 -4.33 -0.12 -15.52
N ARG A 64 -5.28 -0.37 -16.40
CA ARG A 64 -6.69 0.07 -16.22
C ARG A 64 -7.33 -0.51 -14.98
N MET A 65 -7.11 -1.78 -14.72
CA MET A 65 -7.66 -2.45 -13.54
C MET A 65 -7.06 -1.92 -12.24
N LEU A 66 -5.74 -1.72 -12.19
CA LEU A 66 -5.06 -1.16 -11.01
C LEU A 66 -5.51 0.28 -10.74
N LEU A 67 -5.65 1.09 -11.78
CA LEU A 67 -6.16 2.46 -11.65
C LEU A 67 -7.59 2.48 -11.11
N ALA A 68 -8.45 1.58 -11.56
CA ALA A 68 -9.82 1.45 -11.04
C ALA A 68 -9.86 1.03 -9.56
N LYS A 69 -8.90 0.24 -9.10
CA LYS A 69 -8.80 -0.20 -7.70
C LYS A 69 -8.21 0.85 -6.78
N ILE A 70 -7.09 1.46 -7.16
CA ILE A 70 -6.33 2.42 -6.32
C ILE A 70 -6.86 3.85 -6.50
N LYS A 71 -7.34 4.20 -7.68
CA LYS A 71 -7.88 5.53 -8.04
C LYS A 71 -6.86 6.68 -7.93
N ASP A 72 -5.58 6.36 -7.97
CA ASP A 72 -4.48 7.30 -7.94
C ASP A 72 -3.51 6.97 -9.08
N LYS A 73 -3.33 7.91 -10.01
CA LYS A 73 -2.47 7.71 -11.18
C LYS A 73 -1.00 7.55 -10.81
N VAL A 74 -0.50 8.37 -9.90
CA VAL A 74 0.92 8.37 -9.49
C VAL A 74 1.27 7.07 -8.77
N ALA A 75 0.42 6.65 -7.83
CA ALA A 75 0.60 5.39 -7.12
C ALA A 75 0.52 4.18 -8.07
N THR A 76 -0.42 4.19 -9.00
CA THR A 76 -0.55 3.12 -10.02
C THR A 76 0.69 3.05 -10.90
N GLU A 77 1.21 4.18 -11.34
CA GLU A 77 2.43 4.22 -12.17
C GLU A 77 3.63 3.68 -11.40
N LYS A 78 3.82 4.10 -10.15
CA LYS A 78 4.89 3.56 -9.29
C LYS A 78 4.73 2.06 -9.06
N LEU A 79 3.51 1.59 -8.86
CA LEU A 79 3.22 0.17 -8.65
C LEU A 79 3.67 -0.67 -9.85
N ILE A 80 3.40 -0.22 -11.06
CA ILE A 80 3.75 -0.92 -12.31
C ILE A 80 5.24 -0.78 -12.62
N SER A 81 5.77 0.44 -12.63
CA SER A 81 7.12 0.74 -13.11
C SER A 81 8.22 0.35 -12.12
N VAL A 82 7.97 0.46 -10.82
CA VAL A 82 8.95 0.23 -9.77
C VAL A 82 8.69 -1.08 -9.04
N LEU A 83 7.55 -1.22 -8.39
CA LEU A 83 7.26 -2.36 -7.53
C LEU A 83 7.06 -3.65 -8.33
N GLY A 84 6.39 -3.60 -9.46
CA GLY A 84 6.19 -4.74 -10.34
C GLY A 84 7.52 -5.32 -10.85
N LYS A 85 8.48 -4.46 -11.16
CA LYS A 85 9.84 -4.88 -11.57
C LYS A 85 10.68 -5.38 -10.38
N ARG A 86 10.58 -4.72 -9.23
CA ARG A 86 11.31 -5.11 -8.02
C ARG A 86 10.96 -6.54 -7.58
N TYR A 87 9.70 -6.91 -7.66
CA TYR A 87 9.19 -8.20 -7.20
C TYR A 87 8.93 -9.21 -8.33
N SER A 88 9.45 -8.98 -9.51
CA SER A 88 9.21 -9.84 -10.68
C SER A 88 9.53 -11.31 -10.44
N GLU A 89 10.57 -11.61 -9.67
CA GLU A 89 11.00 -12.98 -9.36
C GLU A 89 10.47 -13.51 -8.02
N ARG A 90 9.89 -12.66 -7.20
CA ARG A 90 9.35 -13.08 -5.90
C ARG A 90 7.92 -13.64 -6.08
N PRO A 91 7.64 -14.88 -5.66
CA PRO A 91 6.34 -15.52 -5.91
C PRO A 91 5.24 -15.12 -4.93
N GLY A 92 5.43 -14.09 -4.11
CA GLY A 92 4.51 -13.61 -3.09
C GLY A 92 5.24 -13.11 -1.87
N GLY A 93 4.51 -12.73 -0.81
CA GLY A 93 5.13 -12.27 0.43
C GLY A 93 5.89 -10.94 0.26
N TYR A 94 5.28 -9.98 -0.41
CA TYR A 94 5.92 -8.69 -0.71
C TYR A 94 5.91 -7.71 0.44
N THR A 95 5.13 -7.98 1.48
CA THR A 95 4.95 -7.09 2.61
C THR A 95 5.28 -7.79 3.93
N ARG A 96 5.63 -6.99 4.92
CA ARG A 96 5.76 -7.46 6.31
C ARG A 96 5.00 -6.52 7.24
N ILE A 97 4.56 -7.05 8.37
CA ILE A 97 3.89 -6.30 9.42
C ILE A 97 4.75 -6.38 10.68
N ILE A 98 5.11 -5.21 11.22
CA ILE A 98 5.90 -5.08 12.44
C ILE A 98 5.02 -4.45 13.51
N LYS A 99 4.76 -5.16 14.61
CA LYS A 99 3.97 -4.65 15.73
C LYS A 99 4.69 -3.48 16.39
N ALA A 100 3.98 -2.39 16.66
CA ALA A 100 4.53 -1.15 17.19
C ALA A 100 3.90 -0.74 18.54
N GLY A 101 3.36 -1.69 19.30
CA GLY A 101 2.75 -1.47 20.60
C GLY A 101 1.32 -0.95 20.52
N PHE A 102 0.99 -0.01 21.38
CA PHE A 102 -0.38 0.48 21.55
C PHE A 102 -0.44 1.99 21.37
N ARG A 103 -1.56 2.46 20.81
CA ARG A 103 -1.79 3.87 20.57
C ARG A 103 -2.21 4.56 21.87
N TYR A 104 -1.61 5.74 22.14
CA TYR A 104 -2.03 6.56 23.26
C TYR A 104 -3.50 7.01 23.11
N GLY A 105 -4.24 6.97 24.17
CA GLY A 105 -5.64 7.38 24.25
C GLY A 105 -6.61 6.19 24.26
N ASP A 106 -6.65 5.38 23.23
CA ASP A 106 -7.56 4.23 23.11
C ASP A 106 -6.91 2.86 23.26
N MET A 107 -5.60 2.82 23.44
CA MET A 107 -4.82 1.57 23.55
C MET A 107 -4.99 0.61 22.37
N ALA A 108 -5.36 1.11 21.20
CA ALA A 108 -5.46 0.28 20.01
C ALA A 108 -4.09 -0.25 19.60
N SER A 109 -4.03 -1.53 19.25
CA SER A 109 -2.81 -2.15 18.71
C SER A 109 -2.41 -1.47 17.40
N VAL A 110 -1.17 -1.02 17.30
CA VAL A 110 -0.63 -0.41 16.09
C VAL A 110 0.50 -1.25 15.50
N ALA A 111 0.70 -1.10 14.21
CA ALA A 111 1.74 -1.79 13.49
C ALA A 111 2.23 -0.95 12.31
N TYR A 112 3.47 -1.21 11.90
CA TYR A 112 3.97 -0.79 10.59
C TYR A 112 3.71 -1.90 9.59
N ILE A 113 3.16 -1.53 8.43
CA ILE A 113 3.16 -2.37 7.24
C ILE A 113 4.12 -1.75 6.25
N GLU A 114 5.03 -2.56 5.72
CA GLU A 114 6.07 -2.11 4.80
C GLU A 114 6.33 -3.14 3.72
N PHE A 115 6.89 -2.69 2.60
CA PHE A 115 7.39 -3.59 1.58
C PHE A 115 8.72 -4.21 2.00
N VAL A 116 8.90 -5.48 1.67
CA VAL A 116 10.20 -6.14 1.75
C VAL A 116 11.13 -5.48 0.71
N ASP A 117 12.36 -5.19 1.10
CA ASP A 117 13.32 -4.45 0.26
C ASP A 117 12.82 -3.05 -0.13
N ARG A 118 12.15 -2.37 0.82
CA ARG A 118 11.63 -1.02 0.60
C ARG A 118 12.74 0.01 0.35
N ASP A 119 12.42 1.03 -0.42
CA ASP A 119 13.26 2.21 -0.54
C ASP A 119 13.03 3.14 0.67
N VAL A 120 14.03 3.29 1.51
CA VAL A 120 13.98 4.14 2.72
C VAL A 120 13.80 5.62 2.39
N ASN A 121 14.20 6.06 1.21
CA ASN A 121 14.06 7.44 0.76
C ASN A 121 12.65 7.80 0.31
N SER A 122 11.79 6.82 0.05
CA SER A 122 10.39 7.04 -0.33
C SER A 122 9.52 7.49 0.84
N LYS A 123 9.92 7.22 2.08
CA LYS A 123 9.12 7.53 3.27
C LYS A 123 8.98 9.04 3.46
N GLY A 124 7.75 9.52 3.54
CA GLY A 124 7.45 10.94 3.72
C GLY A 124 7.49 11.76 2.43
N CYS A 125 7.74 11.16 1.28
CA CYS A 125 7.84 11.84 -0.01
C CYS A 125 6.46 12.12 -0.64
N MET A 126 5.50 12.59 0.15
CA MET A 126 4.20 13.04 -0.36
C MET A 126 4.21 14.48 -0.87
N THR A 127 5.24 15.25 -0.58
CA THR A 127 5.47 16.57 -1.17
C THR A 127 6.42 16.45 -2.35
N PRO A 128 6.14 17.10 -3.48
CA PRO A 128 7.12 17.16 -4.57
C PRO A 128 8.39 17.79 -4.00
N LYS A 129 9.52 17.12 -4.18
CA LYS A 129 10.83 17.73 -3.89
C LYS A 129 10.93 18.97 -4.75
N VAL A 130 10.94 20.14 -4.12
CA VAL A 130 11.35 21.36 -4.80
C VAL A 130 12.84 21.18 -5.07
N GLU A 131 13.20 20.90 -6.30
CA GLU A 131 14.59 20.92 -6.72
C GLU A 131 15.07 22.37 -6.55
N SER A 132 15.92 22.58 -5.57
CA SER A 132 16.63 23.84 -5.44
C SER A 132 17.58 23.93 -6.65
N HIS A 133 17.18 24.69 -7.66
CA HIS A 133 18.11 25.12 -8.66
C HIS A 133 19.08 26.06 -7.97
N ASN A 134 20.24 25.56 -7.61
CA ASN A 134 21.37 26.42 -7.30
C ASN A 134 21.76 27.13 -8.61
N HIS A 135 21.34 28.37 -8.73
CA HIS A 135 22.01 29.29 -9.63
C HIS A 135 23.39 29.56 -9.04
N GLU A 136 24.40 28.91 -9.57
CA GLU A 136 25.76 29.37 -9.44
C GLU A 136 25.89 30.55 -10.40
N GLU A 137 26.12 31.75 -9.83
CA GLU A 137 26.65 32.90 -10.53
C GLU A 137 28.18 32.77 -10.64
#